data_f48fc8f79c246ac2734f41c68a312045
#
_entry.id   f48fc8f79c246ac2734f41c68a312045
#
_cell.length_a   1.000
_cell.length_b   1.000
_cell.length_c   1.000
_cell.angle_alpha   90.00
_cell.angle_beta   90.00
_cell.angle_gamma   90.00
#
_symmetry.space_group_name_H-M   'P 1'
#
loop_
_entity.id
_entity.type
_entity.pdbx_description
1 polymer ?
#
loop_
_entity_poly.entity_id
_entity_poly.type
_entity_poly.pdbx_seq_one_letter_code
_entity_poly.pdbx_strand_id
1 'polypeptide(L)'
;GNESGYAGETNWAMTDYLSETVIREEGDIDGWFWNPGESDAKATSAGWFWHQGESMKSAERLFQMYLETVGRNATLILNCPPNQNGVLPDNTVNELTKLGKMLHERLAVPVYGLDESTAATDFAKSAKIEVSETRTGGKYEAANLTDGNKETYWGTNDESITATIELAWDAPRVIRYLVMQEPVFLGQRIKDFKIEYSA
;
A
#
# COMPACT_ATOMS: atom_id res chain seq x y z
N GLY A 1 -5.97 9.48 13.35
CA GLY A 1 -6.13 10.17 12.07
C GLY A 1 -5.45 11.53 12.06
N ASN A 2 -5.16 12.04 10.90
CA ASN A 2 -4.63 13.39 10.68
C ASN A 2 -5.37 14.08 9.52
N GLU A 3 -5.18 15.39 9.38
CA GLU A 3 -5.85 16.22 8.37
C GLU A 3 -4.89 16.64 7.23
N SER A 4 -3.78 15.95 7.05
CA SER A 4 -2.71 16.36 6.14
C SER A 4 -2.81 15.76 4.73
N GLY A 5 -3.52 14.65 4.56
CA GLY A 5 -3.48 13.84 3.34
C GLY A 5 -2.14 13.13 3.15
N TYR A 6 -1.50 12.77 4.25
CA TYR A 6 -0.17 12.17 4.30
C TYR A 6 -0.11 11.13 5.42
N ALA A 7 0.58 10.03 5.21
CA ALA A 7 0.97 9.06 6.22
C ALA A 7 2.50 8.95 6.25
N GLY A 8 3.06 8.59 7.38
CA GLY A 8 4.50 8.38 7.53
C GLY A 8 5.04 7.32 6.56
N GLU A 9 6.28 7.46 6.14
CA GLU A 9 6.92 6.52 5.20
C GLU A 9 7.05 5.10 5.78
N THR A 10 7.12 5.01 7.11
CA THR A 10 7.22 3.77 7.86
C THR A 10 5.94 3.46 8.63
N ASN A 11 4.77 3.72 8.04
CA ASN A 11 3.51 3.45 8.70
C ASN A 11 3.28 1.94 8.91
N TRP A 12 3.36 1.50 10.15
CA TRP A 12 3.22 0.11 10.55
C TRP A 12 1.78 -0.41 10.50
N ALA A 13 0.79 0.47 10.42
CA ALA A 13 -0.64 0.15 10.50
C ALA A 13 -1.01 -0.73 11.73
N MET A 14 -0.19 -0.69 12.77
CA MET A 14 -0.35 -1.42 14.03
C MET A 14 -0.38 -0.44 15.18
N THR A 15 -1.11 -0.77 16.23
CA THR A 15 -1.16 0.01 17.46
C THR A 15 -1.17 -0.90 18.68
N ASP A 16 -0.70 -0.38 19.81
CA ASP A 16 -1.07 -0.91 21.11
C ASP A 16 -2.34 -0.20 21.57
N TYR A 17 -3.42 -0.95 21.76
CA TYR A 17 -4.72 -0.42 22.15
C TYR A 17 -4.68 0.31 23.49
N LEU A 18 -3.73 0.01 24.36
CA LEU A 18 -3.56 0.61 25.68
C LEU A 18 -2.50 1.72 25.70
N SER A 19 -1.78 1.92 24.62
CA SER A 19 -0.75 2.95 24.52
C SER A 19 -1.38 4.31 24.24
N GLU A 20 -1.16 5.29 25.15
CA GLU A 20 -1.49 6.69 24.91
C GLU A 20 -0.60 7.33 23.80
N THR A 21 0.47 6.65 23.42
CA THR A 21 1.46 7.08 22.44
C THR A 21 1.18 6.52 21.03
N VAL A 22 -0.03 6.60 20.54
CA VAL A 22 -0.29 6.33 19.13
C VAL A 22 0.41 7.40 18.30
N ILE A 23 1.53 7.03 17.69
CA ILE A 23 2.21 7.89 16.73
C ILE A 23 1.28 8.01 15.53
N ARG A 24 0.71 9.17 15.33
CA ARG A 24 -0.43 9.40 14.41
C ARG A 24 -0.10 9.12 12.95
N GLU A 25 1.16 9.12 12.58
CA GLU A 25 1.62 9.00 11.20
C GLU A 25 2.34 7.70 10.91
N GLU A 26 2.96 7.08 11.92
CA GLU A 26 3.84 5.93 11.73
C GLU A 26 3.31 4.63 12.36
N GLY A 27 2.26 4.72 13.21
CA GLY A 27 1.80 3.57 13.99
C GLY A 27 2.81 3.16 15.07
N ASP A 28 2.66 1.97 15.60
CA ASP A 28 3.49 1.42 16.67
C ASP A 28 4.14 0.11 16.18
N ILE A 29 5.47 0.08 16.15
CA ILE A 29 6.22 -1.10 15.70
C ILE A 29 5.97 -2.33 16.58
N ASP A 30 5.67 -2.11 17.86
CA ASP A 30 5.38 -3.14 18.85
C ASP A 30 3.86 -3.32 19.05
N GLY A 31 3.05 -2.68 18.21
CA GLY A 31 1.59 -2.71 18.29
C GLY A 31 1.02 -4.11 18.07
N TRP A 32 -0.05 -4.41 18.77
CA TRP A 32 -0.71 -5.72 18.78
C TRP A 32 -1.94 -5.79 17.89
N PHE A 33 -2.50 -4.62 17.55
CA PHE A 33 -3.73 -4.52 16.78
C PHE A 33 -3.44 -3.90 15.43
N TRP A 34 -3.97 -4.53 14.38
CA TRP A 34 -4.00 -3.90 13.08
C TRP A 34 -5.03 -2.76 13.10
N ASN A 35 -4.54 -1.55 12.98
CA ASN A 35 -5.33 -0.33 13.07
C ASN A 35 -4.70 0.74 12.15
N PRO A 36 -4.95 0.65 10.83
CA PRO A 36 -4.41 1.60 9.89
C PRO A 36 -4.87 3.02 10.22
N GLY A 37 -3.95 3.97 10.09
CA GLY A 37 -4.25 5.38 10.28
C GLY A 37 -5.28 5.88 9.29
N GLU A 38 -6.04 6.90 9.68
CA GLU A 38 -6.91 7.66 8.79
C GLU A 38 -6.29 9.02 8.51
N SER A 39 -6.23 9.41 7.26
CA SER A 39 -5.84 10.74 6.83
C SER A 39 -7.03 11.43 6.19
N ASP A 40 -7.58 12.42 6.88
CA ASP A 40 -8.63 13.27 6.37
C ASP A 40 -8.01 14.44 5.60
N ALA A 41 -8.46 14.68 4.40
CA ALA A 41 -7.83 15.64 3.50
C ALA A 41 -8.83 16.39 2.65
N LYS A 42 -8.53 17.66 2.40
CA LYS A 42 -9.35 18.51 1.54
C LYS A 42 -9.00 18.32 0.08
N ALA A 43 -9.99 18.07 -0.76
CA ALA A 43 -9.83 18.07 -2.21
C ALA A 43 -9.65 19.47 -2.78
N THR A 44 -10.11 20.49 -2.07
CA THR A 44 -10.04 21.90 -2.48
C THR A 44 -8.84 22.61 -1.87
N SER A 45 -8.53 23.80 -2.38
CA SER A 45 -7.45 24.66 -1.87
C SER A 45 -7.87 25.47 -0.64
N ALA A 46 -9.18 25.62 -0.41
CA ALA A 46 -9.74 26.43 0.66
C ALA A 46 -10.00 25.61 1.95
N GLY A 47 -11.08 25.92 2.66
CA GLY A 47 -11.46 25.24 3.91
C GLY A 47 -12.11 23.88 3.71
N TRP A 48 -12.73 23.41 4.77
CA TRP A 48 -13.49 22.14 4.79
C TRP A 48 -14.87 22.26 4.13
N PHE A 49 -15.38 23.49 4.02
CA PHE A 49 -16.66 23.81 3.43
C PHE A 49 -16.44 24.47 2.07
N TRP A 50 -17.49 24.40 1.24
CA TRP A 50 -17.46 25.06 -0.06
C TRP A 50 -17.39 26.60 0.04
N HIS A 51 -16.56 27.19 -0.80
CA HIS A 51 -16.49 28.64 -1.01
C HIS A 51 -16.60 28.95 -2.50
N GLN A 52 -17.30 30.02 -2.82
CA GLN A 52 -17.44 30.45 -4.20
C GLN A 52 -16.07 30.82 -4.79
N GLY A 53 -15.74 30.26 -5.95
CA GLY A 53 -14.49 30.54 -6.65
C GLY A 53 -13.27 29.79 -6.11
N GLU A 54 -13.46 28.86 -5.18
CA GLU A 54 -12.33 28.02 -4.74
C GLU A 54 -11.82 27.09 -5.84
N SER A 55 -10.53 26.83 -5.81
CA SER A 55 -9.90 25.88 -6.73
C SER A 55 -9.86 24.47 -6.15
N MET A 56 -10.02 23.50 -7.02
CA MET A 56 -9.80 22.09 -6.75
C MET A 56 -8.30 21.75 -6.89
N LYS A 57 -7.78 20.86 -6.07
CA LYS A 57 -6.47 20.24 -6.33
C LYS A 57 -6.51 19.45 -7.63
N SER A 58 -5.43 19.48 -8.38
CA SER A 58 -5.36 18.70 -9.63
C SER A 58 -5.42 17.18 -9.36
N ALA A 59 -5.86 16.42 -10.34
CA ALA A 59 -5.92 14.97 -10.27
C ALA A 59 -4.55 14.35 -9.94
N GLU A 60 -3.46 14.94 -10.45
CA GLU A 60 -2.09 14.52 -10.16
C GLU A 60 -1.75 14.71 -8.67
N ARG A 61 -2.14 15.86 -8.08
CA ARG A 61 -1.92 16.08 -6.64
C ARG A 61 -2.76 15.14 -5.79
N LEU A 62 -4.01 14.90 -6.17
CA LEU A 62 -4.88 13.94 -5.50
C LEU A 62 -4.36 12.51 -5.61
N PHE A 63 -3.82 12.14 -6.76
CA PHE A 63 -3.16 10.84 -6.95
C PHE A 63 -1.92 10.70 -6.07
N GLN A 64 -1.10 11.75 -5.98
CA GLN A 64 0.04 11.76 -5.07
C GLN A 64 -0.40 11.60 -3.60
N MET A 65 -1.46 12.28 -3.18
CA MET A 65 -2.04 12.11 -1.84
C MET A 65 -2.52 10.67 -1.60
N TYR A 66 -3.11 10.03 -2.62
CA TYR A 66 -3.48 8.62 -2.54
C TYR A 66 -2.25 7.73 -2.28
N LEU A 67 -1.15 7.94 -3.00
CA LEU A 67 0.09 7.18 -2.79
C LEU A 67 0.72 7.46 -1.42
N GLU A 68 0.63 8.71 -0.94
CA GLU A 68 1.16 9.14 0.36
C GLU A 68 0.30 8.72 1.56
N THR A 69 -0.89 8.18 1.33
CA THR A 69 -1.82 7.69 2.35
C THR A 69 -2.13 6.20 2.19
N VAL A 70 -2.92 5.84 1.18
CA VAL A 70 -3.30 4.44 0.92
C VAL A 70 -2.06 3.61 0.55
N GLY A 71 -1.14 4.16 -0.22
CA GLY A 71 0.14 3.53 -0.54
C GLY A 71 1.07 3.37 0.67
N ARG A 72 0.72 3.95 1.82
CA ARG A 72 1.47 3.88 3.08
C ARG A 72 0.62 3.29 4.21
N ASN A 73 -0.21 2.32 3.91
CA ASN A 73 -1.04 1.61 4.89
C ASN A 73 -2.06 2.48 5.65
N ALA A 74 -2.48 3.62 5.11
CA ALA A 74 -3.49 4.47 5.72
C ALA A 74 -4.78 4.52 4.88
N THR A 75 -5.87 4.95 5.49
CA THR A 75 -7.11 5.26 4.79
C THR A 75 -7.11 6.72 4.38
N LEU A 76 -7.44 7.04 3.14
CA LEU A 76 -7.68 8.41 2.71
C LEU A 76 -9.18 8.73 2.77
N ILE A 77 -9.53 9.73 3.56
CA ILE A 77 -10.86 10.36 3.57
C ILE A 77 -10.73 11.69 2.82
N LEU A 78 -11.28 11.76 1.62
CA LEU A 78 -11.16 12.93 0.76
C LEU A 78 -12.43 13.78 0.83
N ASN A 79 -12.35 14.92 1.51
CA ASN A 79 -13.45 15.86 1.63
C ASN A 79 -13.66 16.65 0.33
N CYS A 80 -14.85 16.50 -0.26
CA CYS A 80 -15.31 17.19 -1.46
C CYS A 80 -16.60 17.95 -1.13
N PRO A 81 -16.53 19.21 -0.70
CA PRO A 81 -17.71 19.94 -0.25
C PRO A 81 -18.66 20.26 -1.42
N PRO A 82 -19.98 20.01 -1.26
CA PRO A 82 -20.98 20.42 -2.23
C PRO A 82 -21.22 21.94 -2.15
N ASN A 83 -21.66 22.52 -3.26
CA ASN A 83 -22.09 23.92 -3.30
C ASN A 83 -23.41 24.16 -2.54
N GLN A 84 -23.89 25.40 -2.53
CA GLN A 84 -25.12 25.78 -1.83
C GLN A 84 -26.38 25.05 -2.33
N ASN A 85 -26.36 24.46 -3.53
CA ASN A 85 -27.45 23.66 -4.07
C ASN A 85 -27.32 22.16 -3.76
N GLY A 86 -26.34 21.78 -2.95
CA GLY A 86 -26.08 20.37 -2.61
C GLY A 86 -25.42 19.55 -3.73
N VAL A 87 -24.83 20.22 -4.73
CA VAL A 87 -24.22 19.58 -5.90
C VAL A 87 -22.70 19.81 -5.87
N LEU A 88 -21.93 18.80 -6.24
CA LEU A 88 -20.49 18.99 -6.45
C LEU A 88 -20.24 19.94 -7.63
N PRO A 89 -19.36 20.94 -7.47
CA PRO A 89 -18.97 21.81 -8.57
C PRO A 89 -18.35 21.05 -9.74
N ASP A 90 -18.52 21.54 -10.97
CA ASP A 90 -18.02 20.89 -12.18
C ASP A 90 -16.50 20.70 -12.17
N ASN A 91 -15.73 21.64 -11.61
CA ASN A 91 -14.30 21.51 -11.46
C ASN A 91 -13.94 20.34 -10.52
N THR A 92 -14.70 20.13 -9.45
CA THR A 92 -14.53 19.00 -8.54
C THR A 92 -14.81 17.68 -9.25
N VAL A 93 -15.96 17.58 -9.96
CA VAL A 93 -16.34 16.39 -10.73
C VAL A 93 -15.28 16.05 -11.78
N ASN A 94 -14.78 17.07 -12.50
CA ASN A 94 -13.77 16.88 -13.53
C ASN A 94 -12.45 16.31 -12.96
N GLU A 95 -11.94 16.88 -11.87
CA GLU A 95 -10.69 16.41 -11.28
C GLU A 95 -10.85 15.02 -10.62
N LEU A 96 -11.98 14.74 -9.98
CA LEU A 96 -12.27 13.39 -9.45
C LEU A 96 -12.42 12.35 -10.57
N THR A 97 -13.01 12.72 -11.71
CA THR A 97 -13.10 11.84 -12.88
C THR A 97 -11.72 11.50 -13.44
N LYS A 98 -10.84 12.52 -13.56
CA LYS A 98 -9.44 12.30 -13.97
C LYS A 98 -8.70 11.42 -12.96
N LEU A 99 -8.86 11.66 -11.65
CA LEU A 99 -8.27 10.84 -10.61
C LEU A 99 -8.73 9.39 -10.73
N GLY A 100 -10.04 9.15 -10.87
CA GLY A 100 -10.59 7.82 -11.05
C GLY A 100 -9.99 7.09 -12.26
N LYS A 101 -9.82 7.81 -13.38
CA LYS A 101 -9.14 7.28 -14.57
C LYS A 101 -7.68 6.94 -14.29
N MET A 102 -6.94 7.81 -13.62
CA MET A 102 -5.53 7.56 -13.25
C MET A 102 -5.39 6.35 -12.33
N LEU A 103 -6.25 6.23 -11.32
CA LEU A 103 -6.28 5.08 -10.41
C LEU A 103 -6.56 3.79 -11.18
N HIS A 104 -7.55 3.81 -12.09
CA HIS A 104 -7.88 2.65 -12.90
C HIS A 104 -6.75 2.27 -13.85
N GLU A 105 -6.17 3.21 -14.58
CA GLU A 105 -5.11 2.93 -15.54
C GLU A 105 -3.79 2.47 -14.89
N ARG A 106 -3.49 2.96 -13.70
CA ARG A 106 -2.19 2.73 -13.05
C ARG A 106 -2.22 1.62 -11.99
N LEU A 107 -3.35 1.42 -11.31
CA LEU A 107 -3.42 0.56 -10.14
C LEU A 107 -4.49 -0.54 -10.23
N ALA A 108 -5.44 -0.45 -11.18
CA ALA A 108 -6.52 -1.45 -11.28
C ALA A 108 -6.19 -2.64 -12.19
N VAL A 109 -4.96 -2.75 -12.67
CA VAL A 109 -4.50 -4.06 -13.13
C VAL A 109 -4.24 -4.87 -11.86
N PRO A 110 -5.10 -5.83 -11.52
CA PRO A 110 -4.89 -6.63 -10.32
C PRO A 110 -3.57 -7.35 -10.52
N VAL A 111 -2.60 -7.07 -9.70
CA VAL A 111 -1.37 -7.86 -9.63
C VAL A 111 -1.70 -9.24 -9.07
N TYR A 112 -2.77 -9.31 -8.25
CA TYR A 112 -3.47 -10.55 -7.90
C TYR A 112 -4.84 -10.54 -8.57
N GLY A 113 -4.98 -11.30 -9.65
CA GLY A 113 -6.26 -11.43 -10.32
C GLY A 113 -7.28 -12.10 -9.41
N LEU A 114 -8.43 -11.46 -9.29
CA LEU A 114 -9.65 -12.13 -8.87
C LEU A 114 -10.19 -13.02 -10.03
N ASP A 115 -9.67 -12.81 -11.23
CA ASP A 115 -10.00 -13.51 -12.46
C ASP A 115 -8.70 -13.70 -13.27
N GLU A 116 -8.33 -14.94 -13.54
CA GLU A 116 -7.12 -15.28 -14.30
C GLU A 116 -7.08 -14.66 -15.71
N SER A 117 -8.24 -14.33 -16.26
CA SER A 117 -8.35 -13.72 -17.60
C SER A 117 -7.93 -12.24 -17.65
N THR A 118 -7.93 -11.55 -16.51
CA THR A 118 -7.62 -10.13 -16.40
C THR A 118 -6.37 -9.83 -15.58
N ALA A 119 -5.79 -10.85 -14.94
CA ALA A 119 -4.59 -10.73 -14.14
C ALA A 119 -3.36 -10.47 -15.00
N ALA A 120 -2.49 -9.58 -14.56
CA ALA A 120 -1.14 -9.52 -15.06
C ALA A 120 -0.44 -10.88 -14.84
N THR A 121 0.44 -11.29 -15.76
CA THR A 121 1.20 -12.52 -15.58
C THR A 121 2.06 -12.41 -14.33
N ASP A 122 1.81 -13.28 -13.37
CA ASP A 122 2.62 -13.40 -12.16
C ASP A 122 3.88 -14.24 -12.48
N PHE A 123 4.96 -13.55 -12.79
CA PHE A 123 6.23 -14.19 -13.10
C PHE A 123 6.88 -14.86 -11.88
N ALA A 124 6.53 -14.47 -10.66
CA ALA A 124 7.09 -15.05 -9.46
C ALA A 124 6.77 -16.56 -9.34
N LYS A 125 5.59 -16.99 -9.80
CA LYS A 125 5.19 -18.40 -9.83
C LYS A 125 6.09 -19.29 -10.67
N SER A 126 6.80 -18.72 -11.65
CA SER A 126 7.71 -19.45 -12.53
C SER A 126 9.18 -19.17 -12.23
N ALA A 127 9.46 -18.39 -11.20
CA ALA A 127 10.82 -18.07 -10.81
C ALA A 127 11.47 -19.25 -10.06
N LYS A 128 12.77 -19.40 -10.23
CA LYS A 128 13.60 -20.14 -9.29
C LYS A 128 13.84 -19.24 -8.10
N ILE A 129 13.50 -19.71 -6.90
CA ILE A 129 13.56 -18.92 -5.69
C ILE A 129 14.72 -19.42 -4.85
N GLU A 130 15.59 -18.50 -4.45
CA GLU A 130 16.64 -18.75 -3.45
C GLU A 130 16.48 -17.73 -2.32
N VAL A 131 16.69 -18.20 -1.09
CA VAL A 131 16.59 -17.35 0.11
C VAL A 131 17.84 -17.53 0.96
N SER A 132 18.24 -16.48 1.66
CA SER A 132 19.43 -16.53 2.51
C SER A 132 19.29 -17.48 3.69
N GLU A 133 18.07 -17.69 4.17
CA GLU A 133 17.76 -18.51 5.34
C GLU A 133 16.29 -18.93 5.29
N THR A 134 15.99 -20.07 5.89
CA THR A 134 14.62 -20.55 6.13
C THR A 134 14.48 -20.95 7.60
N ARG A 135 13.40 -20.48 8.23
CA ARG A 135 13.07 -20.83 9.62
C ARG A 135 12.95 -22.34 9.78
N THR A 136 13.55 -22.84 10.84
CA THR A 136 13.46 -24.27 11.18
C THR A 136 12.02 -24.69 11.51
N GLY A 137 11.64 -25.94 11.16
CA GLY A 137 10.33 -26.50 11.50
C GLY A 137 9.43 -26.87 10.32
N GLY A 138 9.88 -26.69 9.07
CA GLY A 138 9.22 -27.22 7.86
C GLY A 138 7.88 -26.59 7.48
N LYS A 139 7.61 -25.37 7.95
CA LYS A 139 6.38 -24.63 7.66
C LYS A 139 6.60 -23.31 6.93
N TYR A 140 7.85 -22.86 6.84
CA TYR A 140 8.21 -21.51 6.44
C TYR A 140 9.13 -21.50 5.22
N GLU A 141 8.89 -22.45 4.32
CA GLU A 141 9.73 -22.71 3.16
C GLU A 141 9.71 -21.59 2.13
N ALA A 142 10.78 -21.45 1.35
CA ALA A 142 10.88 -20.45 0.30
C ALA A 142 9.74 -20.55 -0.73
N ALA A 143 9.23 -21.77 -0.98
CA ALA A 143 8.10 -21.98 -1.89
C ALA A 143 6.81 -21.26 -1.46
N ASN A 144 6.63 -20.95 -0.18
CA ASN A 144 5.49 -20.21 0.33
C ASN A 144 5.45 -18.75 -0.16
N LEU A 145 6.57 -18.22 -0.67
CA LEU A 145 6.63 -16.87 -1.22
C LEU A 145 5.76 -16.70 -2.47
N THR A 146 5.48 -17.78 -3.21
CA THR A 146 4.81 -17.71 -4.51
C THR A 146 3.72 -18.77 -4.70
N ASP A 147 3.32 -19.46 -3.65
CA ASP A 147 2.29 -20.51 -3.70
C ASP A 147 0.86 -19.96 -3.88
N GLY A 148 0.67 -18.64 -3.72
CA GLY A 148 -0.62 -17.98 -3.83
C GLY A 148 -1.54 -18.19 -2.62
N ASN A 149 -1.06 -18.80 -1.57
CA ASN A 149 -1.82 -19.06 -0.34
C ASN A 149 -1.48 -18.00 0.72
N LYS A 150 -2.44 -17.20 1.13
CA LYS A 150 -2.26 -16.14 2.13
C LYS A 150 -2.08 -16.63 3.56
N GLU A 151 -2.34 -17.89 3.81
CA GLU A 151 -2.17 -18.53 5.14
C GLU A 151 -0.76 -19.10 5.32
N THR A 152 0.01 -19.22 4.25
CA THR A 152 1.40 -19.65 4.27
C THR A 152 2.32 -18.45 4.09
N TYR A 153 3.51 -18.54 4.63
CA TYR A 153 4.54 -17.50 4.48
C TYR A 153 5.93 -18.10 4.63
N TRP A 154 6.89 -17.42 4.07
CA TRP A 154 8.30 -17.67 4.33
C TRP A 154 8.75 -16.85 5.53
N GLY A 155 9.69 -17.37 6.29
CA GLY A 155 10.28 -16.68 7.44
C GLY A 155 11.70 -17.12 7.72
N THR A 156 12.47 -16.23 8.34
CA THR A 156 13.79 -16.48 8.92
C THR A 156 13.68 -16.94 10.37
N ASN A 157 14.77 -17.39 10.98
CA ASN A 157 14.82 -17.61 12.42
C ASN A 157 14.72 -16.28 13.19
N ASP A 158 14.31 -16.34 14.45
CA ASP A 158 13.98 -15.14 15.25
C ASP A 158 15.18 -14.18 15.45
N GLU A 159 16.40 -14.70 15.43
CA GLU A 159 17.62 -13.90 15.59
C GLU A 159 18.03 -13.13 14.31
N SER A 160 17.44 -13.45 13.17
CA SER A 160 17.82 -12.89 11.88
C SER A 160 17.06 -11.58 11.62
N ILE A 161 17.79 -10.49 11.54
CA ILE A 161 17.26 -9.14 11.29
C ILE A 161 17.40 -8.68 9.83
N THR A 162 18.05 -9.49 8.99
CA THR A 162 18.21 -9.23 7.56
C THR A 162 18.06 -10.52 6.79
N ALA A 163 17.51 -10.42 5.59
CA ALA A 163 17.36 -11.56 4.70
C ALA A 163 17.42 -11.13 3.24
N THR A 164 17.73 -12.09 2.37
CA THR A 164 17.73 -11.89 0.92
C THR A 164 16.81 -12.91 0.28
N ILE A 165 16.03 -12.45 -0.68
CA ILE A 165 15.21 -13.27 -1.56
C ILE A 165 15.70 -13.02 -2.98
N GLU A 166 16.06 -14.06 -3.70
CA GLU A 166 16.43 -13.99 -5.10
C GLU A 166 15.40 -14.73 -5.95
N LEU A 167 14.95 -14.07 -7.00
CA LEU A 167 14.04 -14.62 -8.01
C LEU A 167 14.78 -14.65 -9.35
N ALA A 168 15.00 -15.81 -9.90
CA ALA A 168 15.70 -16.00 -11.17
C ALA A 168 14.81 -16.66 -12.22
N TRP A 169 15.00 -16.27 -13.47
CA TRP A 169 14.31 -16.82 -14.65
C TRP A 169 15.33 -17.22 -15.71
N ASP A 170 15.01 -18.23 -16.48
CA ASP A 170 15.88 -18.72 -17.58
C ASP A 170 16.08 -17.69 -18.71
N ALA A 171 15.23 -16.69 -18.78
CA ALA A 171 15.32 -15.60 -19.74
C ALA A 171 14.91 -14.27 -19.09
N PRO A 172 15.46 -13.14 -19.58
CA PRO A 172 15.11 -11.82 -19.06
C PRO A 172 13.61 -11.55 -19.10
N ARG A 173 13.08 -10.91 -18.06
CA ARG A 173 11.67 -10.53 -17.91
C ARG A 173 11.54 -9.04 -17.68
N VAL A 174 10.53 -8.44 -18.29
CA VAL A 174 10.17 -7.04 -18.00
C VAL A 174 9.20 -7.05 -16.81
N ILE A 175 9.72 -6.68 -15.66
CA ILE A 175 8.92 -6.55 -14.42
C ILE A 175 8.43 -5.12 -14.32
N ARG A 176 7.13 -4.91 -14.20
CA ARG A 176 6.50 -3.60 -14.04
C ARG A 176 6.11 -3.32 -12.60
N TYR A 177 5.76 -4.35 -11.86
CA TYR A 177 5.31 -4.25 -10.48
C TYR A 177 5.94 -5.37 -9.67
N LEU A 178 6.34 -5.04 -8.46
CA LEU A 178 6.67 -6.00 -7.42
C LEU A 178 5.63 -5.85 -6.31
N VAL A 179 5.01 -6.95 -5.92
CA VAL A 179 4.11 -6.98 -4.78
C VAL A 179 4.73 -7.87 -3.71
N MET A 180 4.90 -7.30 -2.54
CA MET A 180 5.29 -8.02 -1.34
C MET A 180 4.15 -7.92 -0.34
N GLN A 181 3.80 -9.02 0.28
CA GLN A 181 2.77 -9.08 1.29
C GLN A 181 3.31 -9.76 2.53
N GLU A 182 3.17 -9.09 3.66
CA GLU A 182 3.48 -9.67 4.97
C GLU A 182 2.24 -10.37 5.55
N PRO A 183 2.42 -11.40 6.38
CA PRO A 183 1.34 -11.98 7.16
C PRO A 183 0.98 -11.03 8.32
N VAL A 184 0.24 -9.95 8.01
CA VAL A 184 -0.06 -8.85 8.95
C VAL A 184 -0.72 -9.28 10.25
N PHE A 185 -1.37 -10.45 10.28
CA PHE A 185 -1.92 -11.04 11.50
C PHE A 185 -0.84 -11.43 12.54
N LEU A 186 0.43 -11.50 12.12
CA LEU A 186 1.60 -11.66 12.99
C LEU A 186 2.31 -10.34 13.29
N GLY A 187 1.75 -9.21 12.86
CA GLY A 187 2.36 -7.89 12.89
C GLY A 187 3.32 -7.65 11.73
N GLN A 188 3.58 -6.39 11.47
CA GLN A 188 4.54 -5.99 10.44
C GLN A 188 5.97 -6.28 10.91
N ARG A 189 6.80 -6.78 10.00
CA ARG A 189 8.18 -7.23 10.30
C ARG A 189 9.22 -6.53 9.43
N ILE A 190 8.88 -6.21 8.18
CA ILE A 190 9.81 -5.60 7.24
C ILE A 190 9.84 -4.09 7.50
N LYS A 191 10.98 -3.61 7.99
CA LYS A 191 11.21 -2.19 8.26
C LYS A 191 11.73 -1.45 7.04
N ASP A 192 12.70 -2.05 6.36
CA ASP A 192 13.35 -1.52 5.18
C ASP A 192 13.58 -2.62 4.16
N PHE A 193 13.56 -2.29 2.88
CA PHE A 193 13.93 -3.21 1.83
C PHE A 193 14.68 -2.50 0.69
N LYS A 194 15.46 -3.26 -0.05
CA LYS A 194 16.16 -2.82 -1.25
C LYS A 194 15.83 -3.79 -2.38
N ILE A 195 15.57 -3.26 -3.56
CA ILE A 195 15.38 -4.05 -4.78
C ILE A 195 16.61 -3.87 -5.66
N GLU A 196 17.21 -4.98 -6.06
CA GLU A 196 18.31 -5.03 -7.00
C GLU A 196 17.91 -5.93 -8.17
N TYR A 197 18.47 -5.67 -9.34
CA TYR A 197 18.25 -6.50 -10.51
C TYR A 197 19.55 -6.68 -11.29
N SER A 198 19.69 -7.82 -11.93
CA SER A 198 20.73 -8.13 -12.92
C SER A 198 20.07 -8.60 -14.21
N ALA A 199 20.70 -8.32 -15.34
CA ALA A 199 20.27 -8.75 -16.67
C ALA A 199 21.30 -9.71 -17.28
#